data_317ee4af9e750a5a26a9542f593f6933
#
_entry.id   317ee4af9e750a5a26a9542f593f6933
#
_cell.length_a   1.000
_cell.length_b   1.000
_cell.length_c   1.000
_cell.angle_alpha   90.00
_cell.angle_beta   90.00
_cell.angle_gamma   90.00
#
_symmetry.space_group_name_H-M   'P 1'
#
loop_
_entity.id
_entity.type
_entity.pdbx_description
1 polymer ?
#
loop_
_entity_poly.entity_id
_entity_poly.type
_entity_poly.pdbx_seq_one_letter_code
_entity_poly.pdbx_strand_id
1 'polypeptide(L)'
;LLQQSIVQETTVSGTSFRVTTPYKMATGQQGWYLDLNYPTAQGERVVSDPVLDNGRIIFTTLIPQGNACQFGGISWLMELDADDGGQLDISPYDINGDGKVNSNDYVKVTYTDPKTGASVTATVPVSGKQSNVGIIKTPGIIRGATLEYKYYSGSTGAVGMTQESVSGGGGRLSWQQLSPTN
;
A
#
# COMPACT_ATOMS: atom_id res chain seq x y z
N LEU A 1 -20.96 4.41 4.29
CA LEU A 1 -19.55 4.18 3.96
C LEU A 1 -19.42 3.42 2.65
N LEU A 2 -18.33 3.64 1.93
CA LEU A 2 -17.95 2.86 0.76
C LEU A 2 -17.13 1.65 1.22
N GLN A 3 -17.53 0.45 0.81
CA GLN A 3 -16.71 -0.74 1.03
C GLN A 3 -15.71 -0.91 -0.11
N GLN A 4 -14.44 -1.05 0.24
CA GLN A 4 -13.39 -1.56 -0.63
C GLN A 4 -13.07 -3.01 -0.23
N SER A 5 -12.52 -3.78 -1.15
CA SER A 5 -12.14 -5.18 -0.91
C SER A 5 -10.78 -5.49 -1.52
N ILE A 6 -10.01 -6.35 -0.88
CA ILE A 6 -8.87 -6.99 -1.52
C ILE A 6 -9.45 -8.05 -2.46
N VAL A 7 -9.13 -7.99 -3.74
CA VAL A 7 -9.73 -8.86 -4.76
C VAL A 7 -8.77 -9.91 -5.30
N GLN A 8 -7.47 -9.66 -5.17
CA GLN A 8 -6.45 -10.63 -5.60
C GLN A 8 -5.12 -10.39 -4.90
N GLU A 9 -4.42 -11.51 -4.66
CA GLU A 9 -2.98 -11.55 -4.39
C GLU A 9 -2.28 -12.18 -5.59
N THR A 10 -1.14 -11.62 -5.99
CA THR A 10 -0.33 -12.12 -7.10
C THR A 10 1.14 -12.00 -6.76
N THR A 11 1.96 -12.89 -7.33
CA THR A 11 3.41 -12.88 -7.09
C THR A 11 4.14 -12.52 -8.37
N VAL A 12 5.01 -11.52 -8.29
CA VAL A 12 5.89 -11.08 -9.37
C VAL A 12 7.32 -11.12 -8.84
N SER A 13 8.22 -11.77 -9.56
CA SER A 13 9.64 -11.88 -9.19
C SER A 13 9.89 -12.29 -7.72
N GLY A 14 9.04 -13.18 -7.18
CA GLY A 14 9.17 -13.69 -5.81
C GLY A 14 8.60 -12.78 -4.72
N THR A 15 8.02 -11.64 -5.06
CA THR A 15 7.32 -10.73 -4.14
C THR A 15 5.82 -10.80 -4.39
N SER A 16 5.04 -10.88 -3.31
CA SER A 16 3.58 -10.89 -3.39
C SER A 16 3.02 -9.47 -3.32
N PHE A 17 2.01 -9.22 -4.15
CA PHE A 17 1.31 -7.95 -4.25
C PHE A 17 -0.19 -8.15 -4.11
N ARG A 18 -0.89 -7.12 -3.58
CA ARG A 18 -2.34 -7.08 -3.43
C ARG A 18 -2.96 -6.08 -4.40
N VAL A 19 -4.16 -6.42 -4.84
CA VAL A 19 -5.03 -5.53 -5.61
C VAL A 19 -6.32 -5.32 -4.84
N THR A 20 -6.75 -4.07 -4.74
CA THR A 20 -8.03 -3.68 -4.15
C THR A 20 -9.03 -3.25 -5.22
N THR A 21 -10.30 -3.16 -4.86
CA THR A 21 -11.35 -2.63 -5.74
C THR A 21 -11.11 -1.15 -6.07
N PRO A 22 -11.54 -0.67 -7.25
CA PRO A 22 -11.37 0.72 -7.71
C PRO A 22 -12.59 1.60 -7.44
N TYR A 23 -13.43 1.26 -6.48
CA TYR A 23 -14.68 1.98 -6.30
C TYR A 23 -14.44 3.43 -5.87
N LYS A 24 -15.24 4.33 -6.39
CA LYS A 24 -15.20 5.75 -6.06
C LYS A 24 -16.37 6.14 -5.17
N MET A 25 -16.13 7.09 -4.26
CA MET A 25 -17.17 7.60 -3.36
C MET A 25 -18.31 8.26 -4.14
N ALA A 26 -19.53 7.88 -3.81
CA ALA A 26 -20.73 8.51 -4.32
C ALA A 26 -21.17 9.68 -3.43
N THR A 27 -21.93 10.60 -3.99
CA THR A 27 -22.54 11.70 -3.22
C THR A 27 -23.31 11.18 -2.01
N GLY A 28 -23.03 11.77 -0.84
CA GLY A 28 -23.68 11.37 0.43
C GLY A 28 -22.94 10.28 1.21
N GLN A 29 -21.91 9.66 0.66
CA GLN A 29 -21.02 8.79 1.44
C GLN A 29 -20.03 9.63 2.25
N GLN A 30 -19.77 9.25 3.49
CA GLN A 30 -18.97 10.01 4.47
C GLN A 30 -17.63 9.34 4.80
N GLY A 31 -17.21 8.38 3.99
CA GLY A 31 -15.95 7.66 4.19
C GLY A 31 -16.00 6.26 3.61
N TRP A 32 -14.92 5.54 3.78
CA TRP A 32 -14.74 4.19 3.29
C TRP A 32 -14.22 3.24 4.36
N TYR A 33 -14.23 1.95 4.07
CA TYR A 33 -13.58 0.93 4.89
C TYR A 33 -13.09 -0.23 4.02
N LEU A 34 -12.10 -0.95 4.53
CA LEU A 34 -11.51 -2.14 3.92
C LEU A 34 -11.41 -3.25 4.98
N ASP A 35 -12.09 -4.37 4.72
CA ASP A 35 -11.96 -5.56 5.57
C ASP A 35 -10.71 -6.35 5.21
N LEU A 36 -9.87 -6.63 6.20
CA LEU A 36 -8.60 -7.36 6.05
C LEU A 36 -8.86 -8.87 6.25
N ASN A 37 -9.61 -9.48 5.35
CA ASN A 37 -10.07 -10.87 5.46
C ASN A 37 -9.79 -11.71 4.20
N TYR A 38 -8.81 -11.32 3.38
CA TYR A 38 -8.50 -11.98 2.11
C TYR A 38 -7.33 -12.98 2.24
N PRO A 39 -7.38 -14.16 1.58
CA PRO A 39 -8.54 -14.77 0.94
C PRO A 39 -9.55 -15.31 1.97
N THR A 40 -9.15 -15.41 3.22
CA THR A 40 -9.96 -15.81 4.39
C THR A 40 -9.51 -15.01 5.60
N ALA A 41 -10.33 -14.99 6.66
CA ALA A 41 -9.98 -14.31 7.90
C ALA A 41 -8.77 -14.99 8.58
N GLN A 42 -7.63 -14.31 8.59
CA GLN A 42 -6.37 -14.77 9.18
C GLN A 42 -5.97 -13.98 10.44
N GLY A 43 -6.89 -13.16 10.95
CA GLY A 43 -6.61 -12.25 12.07
C GLY A 43 -5.71 -11.08 11.66
N GLU A 44 -5.69 -10.73 10.38
CA GLU A 44 -4.96 -9.56 9.88
C GLU A 44 -5.50 -8.28 10.52
N ARG A 45 -4.59 -7.40 10.89
CA ARG A 45 -4.93 -6.14 11.57
C ARG A 45 -3.90 -5.06 11.32
N VAL A 46 -4.31 -3.81 11.44
CA VAL A 46 -3.43 -2.64 11.49
C VAL A 46 -3.02 -2.42 12.96
N VAL A 47 -1.73 -2.32 13.22
CA VAL A 47 -1.16 -2.18 14.59
C VAL A 47 -0.23 -0.99 14.73
N SER A 48 -0.06 -0.20 13.68
CA SER A 48 0.73 1.03 13.69
C SER A 48 -0.03 2.15 12.98
N ASP A 49 0.28 3.38 13.35
CA ASP A 49 -0.43 4.55 12.83
C ASP A 49 -0.24 4.66 11.31
N PRO A 50 -1.33 4.89 10.55
CA PRO A 50 -1.25 5.17 9.13
C PRO A 50 -0.65 6.56 8.87
N VAL A 51 -0.07 6.74 7.70
CA VAL A 51 0.47 8.02 7.23
C VAL A 51 -0.37 8.50 6.05
N LEU A 52 -0.83 9.74 6.11
CA LEU A 52 -1.42 10.42 4.97
C LEU A 52 -0.31 11.15 4.21
N ASP A 53 -0.14 10.82 2.95
CA ASP A 53 0.92 11.32 2.12
C ASP A 53 0.51 11.50 0.66
N ASN A 54 0.49 12.76 0.19
CA ASN A 54 0.13 13.11 -1.20
C ASN A 54 -1.17 12.45 -1.70
N GLY A 55 -2.25 12.50 -0.89
CA GLY A 55 -3.54 11.91 -1.23
C GLY A 55 -3.57 10.38 -1.11
N ARG A 56 -2.51 9.76 -0.61
CA ARG A 56 -2.43 8.33 -0.30
C ARG A 56 -2.51 8.09 1.20
N ILE A 57 -3.25 7.08 1.62
CA ILE A 57 -3.16 6.52 2.95
C ILE A 57 -2.20 5.32 2.92
N ILE A 58 -1.13 5.42 3.69
CA ILE A 58 -0.07 4.41 3.80
C ILE A 58 -0.17 3.76 5.15
N PHE A 59 -0.31 2.45 5.19
CA PHE A 59 -0.40 1.70 6.44
C PHE A 59 0.20 0.30 6.31
N THR A 60 0.55 -0.28 7.45
CA THR A 60 1.06 -1.65 7.50
C THR A 60 0.09 -2.55 8.23
N THR A 61 -0.04 -3.78 7.74
CA THR A 61 -0.85 -4.80 8.39
C THR A 61 0.04 -5.87 9.02
N LEU A 62 -0.52 -6.63 9.93
CA LEU A 62 0.09 -7.78 10.57
C LEU A 62 -0.86 -8.96 10.48
N ILE A 63 -0.37 -10.09 9.93
CA ILE A 63 -0.99 -11.41 10.04
C ILE A 63 -0.17 -12.21 11.03
N PRO A 64 -0.68 -12.55 12.22
CA PRO A 64 0.07 -13.30 13.22
C PRO A 64 0.26 -14.75 12.75
N GLN A 65 1.43 -15.31 13.00
CA GLN A 65 1.72 -16.73 12.80
C GLN A 65 2.00 -17.40 14.15
N GLY A 66 1.35 -18.53 14.38
CA GLY A 66 1.44 -19.25 15.66
C GLY A 66 2.74 -20.03 15.85
N ASN A 67 3.65 -20.05 14.88
CA ASN A 67 4.94 -20.73 15.02
C ASN A 67 5.96 -19.80 15.67
N ALA A 68 6.31 -20.08 16.92
CA ALA A 68 7.27 -19.29 17.70
C ALA A 68 8.67 -19.16 17.05
N CYS A 69 9.01 -20.04 16.10
CA CYS A 69 10.29 -20.03 15.39
C CYS A 69 10.27 -19.18 14.11
N GLN A 70 9.15 -18.56 13.76
CA GLN A 70 9.00 -17.73 12.55
C GLN A 70 8.65 -16.30 12.91
N PHE A 71 9.61 -15.51 13.30
CA PHE A 71 9.58 -14.04 13.46
C PHE A 71 8.21 -13.37 13.70
N GLY A 72 7.20 -14.12 14.21
CA GLY A 72 5.90 -13.64 14.70
C GLY A 72 4.81 -13.40 13.66
N GLY A 73 5.09 -13.44 12.35
CA GLY A 73 4.08 -13.26 11.31
C GLY A 73 4.60 -12.60 10.03
N ILE A 74 3.65 -12.22 9.19
CA ILE A 74 3.88 -11.49 7.93
C ILE A 74 3.17 -10.15 7.96
N SER A 75 3.64 -9.22 7.15
CA SER A 75 3.07 -7.88 7.02
C SER A 75 2.91 -7.48 5.57
N TRP A 76 1.94 -6.63 5.34
CA TRP A 76 1.75 -5.92 4.08
C TRP A 76 1.97 -4.42 4.28
N LEU A 77 2.67 -3.80 3.37
CA LEU A 77 2.68 -2.35 3.18
C LEU A 77 1.56 -2.04 2.18
N MET A 78 0.54 -1.32 2.63
CA MET A 78 -0.63 -0.95 1.84
C MET A 78 -0.61 0.53 1.52
N GLU A 79 -0.99 0.87 0.28
CA GLU A 79 -1.15 2.23 -0.20
C GLU A 79 -2.43 2.35 -1.01
N LEU A 80 -3.34 3.16 -0.52
CA LEU A 80 -4.67 3.35 -1.08
C LEU A 80 -4.93 4.84 -1.30
N ASP A 81 -5.84 5.14 -2.17
CA ASP A 81 -6.39 6.48 -2.31
C ASP A 81 -7.02 6.92 -0.98
N ALA A 82 -6.65 8.09 -0.49
CA ALA A 82 -7.09 8.55 0.82
C ALA A 82 -8.58 8.94 0.82
N ASP A 83 -9.12 9.37 -0.30
CA ASP A 83 -10.49 9.86 -0.41
C ASP A 83 -11.51 8.71 -0.48
N ASP A 84 -11.18 7.62 -1.19
CA ASP A 84 -12.12 6.52 -1.41
C ASP A 84 -11.62 5.14 -0.96
N GLY A 85 -10.36 5.01 -0.57
CA GLY A 85 -9.78 3.76 -0.07
C GLY A 85 -9.53 2.71 -1.14
N GLY A 86 -9.75 3.04 -2.40
CA GLY A 86 -9.53 2.16 -3.54
C GLY A 86 -8.08 2.11 -4.00
N GLN A 87 -7.87 1.39 -5.10
CA GLN A 87 -6.57 1.38 -5.77
C GLN A 87 -6.22 2.78 -6.29
N LEU A 88 -4.93 3.09 -6.33
CA LEU A 88 -4.40 4.31 -6.92
C LEU A 88 -4.50 4.26 -8.45
N ASP A 89 -4.46 5.42 -9.10
CA ASP A 89 -4.45 5.50 -10.56
C ASP A 89 -3.13 5.00 -11.18
N ILE A 90 -2.05 5.03 -10.39
CA ILE A 90 -0.71 4.59 -10.78
C ILE A 90 -0.20 3.63 -9.72
N SER A 91 0.51 2.56 -10.12
CA SER A 91 1.15 1.66 -9.17
C SER A 91 2.12 2.46 -8.28
N PRO A 92 2.04 2.33 -6.96
CA PRO A 92 3.05 2.96 -6.10
C PRO A 92 4.40 2.27 -6.20
N TYR A 93 4.42 0.98 -6.55
CA TYR A 93 5.60 0.12 -6.47
C TYR A 93 6.20 -0.19 -7.86
N ASP A 94 7.52 -0.19 -7.94
CA ASP A 94 8.28 -0.84 -9.01
C ASP A 94 8.20 -2.36 -8.77
N ILE A 95 7.33 -3.05 -9.51
CA ILE A 95 7.10 -4.49 -9.33
C ILE A 95 8.00 -5.35 -10.20
N ASN A 96 8.52 -4.79 -11.30
CA ASN A 96 9.37 -5.47 -12.25
C ASN A 96 10.88 -5.27 -11.98
N GLY A 97 11.23 -4.31 -11.11
CA GLY A 97 12.61 -4.05 -10.67
C GLY A 97 13.45 -3.27 -11.70
N ASP A 98 12.83 -2.54 -12.61
CA ASP A 98 13.55 -1.78 -13.65
C ASP A 98 13.97 -0.37 -13.19
N GLY A 99 13.66 0.00 -11.95
CA GLY A 99 13.99 1.29 -11.35
C GLY A 99 13.05 2.42 -11.78
N LYS A 100 11.97 2.11 -12.46
CA LYS A 100 10.93 3.06 -12.88
C LYS A 100 9.58 2.60 -12.34
N VAL A 101 8.67 3.54 -12.15
CA VAL A 101 7.29 3.23 -11.80
C VAL A 101 6.38 3.77 -12.89
N ASN A 102 5.76 2.87 -13.64
CA ASN A 102 4.94 3.18 -14.80
C ASN A 102 3.90 2.07 -15.06
N SER A 103 3.25 2.07 -16.23
CA SER A 103 2.26 1.04 -16.57
C SER A 103 2.82 -0.39 -16.73
N ASN A 104 4.14 -0.58 -16.77
CA ASN A 104 4.75 -1.91 -16.77
C ASN A 104 4.70 -2.54 -15.36
N ASP A 105 4.40 -1.73 -14.33
CA ASP A 105 4.20 -2.16 -12.95
C ASP A 105 2.74 -2.45 -12.62
N TYR A 106 1.93 -2.69 -13.64
CA TYR A 106 0.55 -3.15 -13.48
C TYR A 106 0.49 -4.67 -13.59
N VAL A 107 -0.49 -5.24 -12.91
CA VAL A 107 -0.75 -6.69 -12.93
C VAL A 107 -2.06 -7.00 -13.63
N LYS A 108 -2.08 -8.08 -14.40
CA LYS A 108 -3.33 -8.61 -14.96
C LYS A 108 -4.02 -9.45 -13.90
N VAL A 109 -5.24 -9.08 -13.58
CA VAL A 109 -6.08 -9.74 -12.58
C VAL A 109 -7.39 -10.23 -13.18
N THR A 110 -7.93 -11.30 -12.62
CA THR A 110 -9.29 -11.77 -12.91
C THR A 110 -9.95 -12.12 -11.58
N TYR A 111 -11.02 -11.43 -11.25
CA TYR A 111 -11.74 -11.62 -9.99
C TYR A 111 -13.26 -11.47 -10.19
N THR A 112 -14.01 -11.95 -9.22
CA THR A 112 -15.45 -11.66 -9.13
C THR A 112 -15.64 -10.35 -8.38
N ASP A 113 -16.24 -9.37 -9.02
CA ASP A 113 -16.54 -8.08 -8.40
C ASP A 113 -17.46 -8.27 -7.18
N PRO A 114 -17.01 -7.86 -5.97
CA PRO A 114 -17.77 -8.13 -4.75
C PRO A 114 -19.14 -7.43 -4.70
N LYS A 115 -19.29 -6.33 -5.42
CA LYS A 115 -20.51 -5.52 -5.41
C LYS A 115 -21.53 -5.98 -6.45
N THR A 116 -21.07 -6.41 -7.61
CA THR A 116 -21.95 -6.75 -8.75
C THR A 116 -22.05 -8.24 -9.02
N GLY A 117 -21.11 -9.05 -8.51
CA GLY A 117 -20.99 -10.48 -8.82
C GLY A 117 -20.46 -10.77 -10.23
N ALA A 118 -20.10 -9.75 -11.00
CA ALA A 118 -19.59 -9.91 -12.36
C ALA A 118 -18.12 -10.36 -12.36
N SER A 119 -17.73 -11.16 -13.35
CA SER A 119 -16.32 -11.46 -13.59
C SER A 119 -15.63 -10.25 -14.24
N VAL A 120 -14.56 -9.77 -13.65
CA VAL A 120 -13.75 -8.64 -14.12
C VAL A 120 -12.36 -9.16 -14.47
N THR A 121 -11.89 -8.83 -15.68
CA THR A 121 -10.50 -9.02 -16.09
C THR A 121 -9.92 -7.67 -16.49
N ALA A 122 -8.87 -7.24 -15.80
CA ALA A 122 -8.25 -5.93 -16.00
C ALA A 122 -6.74 -5.99 -15.77
N THR A 123 -6.03 -5.01 -16.33
CA THR A 123 -4.63 -4.74 -15.99
C THR A 123 -4.61 -3.47 -15.14
N VAL A 124 -4.17 -3.59 -13.89
CA VAL A 124 -4.39 -2.59 -12.86
C VAL A 124 -3.15 -2.39 -11.98
N PRO A 125 -2.99 -1.21 -11.37
CA PRO A 125 -1.97 -0.98 -10.37
C PRO A 125 -2.18 -1.87 -9.14
N VAL A 126 -1.10 -2.16 -8.43
CA VAL A 126 -1.16 -2.87 -7.16
C VAL A 126 -1.36 -1.90 -6.00
N SER A 127 -1.98 -2.38 -4.93
CA SER A 127 -2.36 -1.59 -3.74
C SER A 127 -1.57 -1.98 -2.49
N GLY A 128 -0.83 -3.08 -2.55
CA GLY A 128 -0.06 -3.55 -1.40
C GLY A 128 1.10 -4.45 -1.81
N LYS A 129 2.15 -4.44 -1.00
CA LYS A 129 3.37 -5.24 -1.17
C LYS A 129 3.64 -6.00 0.12
N GLN A 130 3.85 -7.31 0.02
CA GLN A 130 4.22 -8.14 1.15
C GLN A 130 5.66 -7.84 1.60
N SER A 131 5.86 -7.71 2.91
CA SER A 131 7.19 -7.55 3.48
C SER A 131 7.99 -8.85 3.36
N ASN A 132 9.26 -8.71 2.96
CA ASN A 132 10.24 -9.80 2.96
C ASN A 132 11.10 -9.83 4.24
N VAL A 133 10.83 -8.95 5.19
CA VAL A 133 11.56 -8.84 6.47
C VAL A 133 10.68 -9.13 7.70
N GLY A 134 9.59 -9.88 7.48
CA GLY A 134 8.63 -10.25 8.52
C GLY A 134 7.66 -9.14 8.86
N ILE A 135 7.32 -8.98 10.14
CA ILE A 135 6.43 -7.92 10.62
C ILE A 135 7.15 -6.58 10.51
N ILE A 136 6.45 -5.60 9.93
CA ILE A 136 6.92 -4.23 9.79
C ILE A 136 5.96 -3.25 10.46
N LYS A 137 6.48 -2.08 10.80
CA LYS A 137 5.71 -0.92 11.27
C LYS A 137 5.71 0.18 10.21
N THR A 138 5.01 1.26 10.51
CA THR A 138 4.97 2.46 9.68
C THR A 138 6.35 2.82 9.15
N PRO A 139 6.54 2.95 7.83
CA PRO A 139 7.83 3.26 7.25
C PRO A 139 8.26 4.69 7.48
N GLY A 140 9.58 4.92 7.55
CA GLY A 140 10.16 6.24 7.35
C GLY A 140 10.23 6.55 5.85
N ILE A 141 9.77 7.72 5.43
CA ILE A 141 9.69 8.14 4.04
C ILE A 141 10.78 9.16 3.74
N ILE A 142 11.61 8.87 2.73
CA ILE A 142 12.64 9.79 2.22
C ILE A 142 12.33 10.10 0.76
N ARG A 143 12.15 11.36 0.44
CA ARG A 143 11.80 11.83 -0.91
C ARG A 143 13.00 12.39 -1.64
N GLY A 144 13.19 11.91 -2.86
CA GLY A 144 14.03 12.52 -3.87
C GLY A 144 13.21 13.38 -4.84
N ALA A 145 13.81 13.77 -5.96
CA ALA A 145 13.15 14.60 -6.97
C ALA A 145 12.08 13.82 -7.78
N THR A 146 12.31 12.55 -8.04
CA THR A 146 11.46 11.69 -8.89
C THR A 146 11.06 10.39 -8.20
N LEU A 147 11.79 9.98 -7.18
CA LEU A 147 11.60 8.73 -6.47
C LEU A 147 11.46 8.98 -4.97
N GLU A 148 10.69 8.14 -4.34
CA GLU A 148 10.47 8.07 -2.92
C GLU A 148 10.97 6.72 -2.40
N TYR A 149 11.58 6.72 -1.23
CA TYR A 149 12.08 5.51 -0.59
C TYR A 149 11.41 5.35 0.77
N LYS A 150 10.81 4.19 0.99
CA LYS A 150 10.24 3.80 2.28
C LYS A 150 11.13 2.78 2.96
N TYR A 151 11.64 3.13 4.13
CA TYR A 151 12.46 2.26 4.96
C TYR A 151 11.67 1.77 6.16
N TYR A 152 11.75 0.50 6.47
CA TYR A 152 11.07 -0.10 7.61
C TYR A 152 11.92 -1.19 8.26
N SER A 153 11.85 -1.27 9.59
CA SER A 153 12.48 -2.33 10.37
C SER A 153 11.59 -3.56 10.38
N GLY A 154 12.16 -4.71 10.09
CA GLY A 154 11.46 -5.99 10.11
C GLY A 154 11.70 -6.80 11.39
N SER A 155 10.76 -7.66 11.75
CA SER A 155 10.89 -8.58 12.89
C SER A 155 12.00 -9.61 12.74
N THR A 156 12.51 -9.80 11.52
CA THR A 156 13.71 -10.63 11.25
C THR A 156 15.01 -9.97 11.70
N GLY A 157 14.97 -8.69 12.13
CA GLY A 157 16.15 -7.88 12.41
C GLY A 157 16.75 -7.19 11.18
N ALA A 158 16.20 -7.42 10.00
CA ALA A 158 16.61 -6.76 8.77
C ALA A 158 15.86 -5.44 8.56
N VAL A 159 16.47 -4.55 7.77
CA VAL A 159 15.80 -3.34 7.26
C VAL A 159 15.30 -3.63 5.85
N GLY A 160 14.01 -3.41 5.63
CA GLY A 160 13.41 -3.43 4.30
C GLY A 160 13.39 -2.05 3.68
N MET A 161 13.39 -2.02 2.34
CA MET A 161 13.27 -0.80 1.55
C MET A 161 12.34 -1.04 0.37
N THR A 162 11.51 -0.04 0.08
CA THR A 162 10.70 0.00 -1.14
C THR A 162 10.95 1.31 -1.85
N GLN A 163 11.24 1.22 -3.15
CA GLN A 163 11.35 2.36 -4.04
C GLN A 163 10.02 2.58 -4.73
N GLU A 164 9.61 3.83 -4.82
CA GLU A 164 8.30 4.24 -5.34
C GLU A 164 8.43 5.50 -6.17
N SER A 165 7.40 5.80 -6.97
CA SER A 165 7.31 7.09 -7.62
C SER A 165 6.81 8.16 -6.63
N VAL A 166 7.34 9.37 -6.75
CA VAL A 166 6.74 10.53 -6.09
C VAL A 166 5.43 10.84 -6.81
N SER A 167 4.30 10.45 -6.24
CA SER A 167 2.99 10.85 -6.74
C SER A 167 2.62 12.23 -6.18
N GLY A 168 2.24 13.13 -7.07
CA GLY A 168 1.85 14.49 -6.72
C GLY A 168 3.00 15.49 -6.93
N GLY A 169 2.65 16.66 -7.41
CA GLY A 169 3.59 17.75 -7.69
C GLY A 169 4.45 18.05 -6.47
N GLY A 170 5.73 17.85 -6.61
CA GLY A 170 6.72 18.12 -5.57
C GLY A 170 6.73 19.60 -5.22
N GLY A 171 5.90 19.98 -4.29
CA GLY A 171 6.07 21.23 -3.58
C GLY A 171 7.26 21.08 -2.64
N ARG A 172 8.25 21.96 -2.74
CA ARG A 172 9.35 22.02 -1.78
C ARG A 172 8.76 22.31 -0.40
N LEU A 173 8.64 21.31 0.45
CA LEU A 173 8.32 21.48 1.86
C LEU A 173 9.61 21.84 2.59
N SER A 174 9.98 23.11 2.56
CA SER A 174 10.98 23.66 3.49
C SER A 174 10.25 24.62 4.42
N TRP A 175 10.32 24.38 5.71
CA TRP A 175 10.03 25.46 6.64
C TRP A 175 11.35 26.14 7.02
N GLN A 176 11.33 27.45 7.09
CA GLN A 176 12.43 28.26 7.54
C GLN A 176 11.98 28.99 8.80
N GLN A 177 12.75 28.84 9.88
CA GLN A 177 12.52 29.65 11.06
C GLN A 177 12.88 31.10 10.70
N LEU A 178 11.87 31.98 10.75
CA LEU A 178 12.10 33.41 10.64
C LEU A 178 12.57 33.91 12.00
N SER A 179 13.86 34.19 12.12
CA SER A 179 14.36 34.96 13.27
C SER A 179 13.84 36.39 13.18
N PRO A 180 13.31 36.94 14.26
CA PRO A 180 12.96 38.37 14.24
C PRO A 180 14.24 39.16 13.96
N THR A 181 14.20 40.01 12.93
CA THR A 181 15.23 41.01 12.70
C THR A 181 15.12 42.05 13.81
N ASN A 182 16.18 42.18 14.63
CA ASN A 182 16.33 43.27 15.58
C ASN A 182 16.40 44.59 14.86
#